data_61d986318113e490e3c6ef0ed701d24f
#
_entry.id   61d986318113e490e3c6ef0ed701d24f
#
_cell.length_a   1.000
_cell.length_b   1.000
_cell.length_c   1.000
_cell.angle_alpha   90.00
_cell.angle_beta   90.00
_cell.angle_gamma   90.00
#
_symmetry.space_group_name_H-M   'P 1'
#
loop_
_entity.id
_entity.type
_entity.pdbx_description
1 polymer ?
#
loop_
_entity_poly.entity_id
_entity_poly.type
_entity_poly.pdbx_seq_one_letter_code
_entity_poly.pdbx_strand_id
1 'polypeptide(L)'
;MLARFGLSKAQIGKVGDRTSLTFWAALASLTPAAKYVEDSAILERLQKVRSPREVEMFRAAAQLISIGTQAAYHVTKPGVTDHEIYAAFSCAQLAFGGETGDGYQIGINEFGTHCGKPYGHVVRPGDLINLYISNVTWRGYTAQTARMIAVGEITERQERVLAACTAGVKQAEKLIKPGALMRDINNAAFAPMIDAGLLTSPEARTMPYNWSPMPDGTARLIPQQYVPDADYEAQGRRLMHVYPATHGPHNPNLGHSVGMAGGQNSFNISSHNYDRLEEGMIFVMHTQWLEPLSAGCNIGDCYVVTKEGFENLSRHTPLDTHRITAGV
;
A
#
# COMPACT_ATOMS: atom_id res chain seq x y z
N MET A 1 -20.99 21.93 25.47
CA MET A 1 -21.01 20.46 25.47
C MET A 1 -20.36 19.89 26.75
N LEU A 2 -19.08 20.13 27.04
CA LEU A 2 -18.38 19.55 28.20
C LEU A 2 -19.08 19.81 29.55
N ALA A 3 -19.57 21.04 29.76
CA ALA A 3 -20.32 21.38 30.98
C ALA A 3 -21.59 20.51 31.14
N ARG A 4 -22.30 20.23 30.04
CA ARG A 4 -23.51 19.39 30.04
C ARG A 4 -23.24 17.96 30.53
N PHE A 5 -22.03 17.46 30.35
CA PHE A 5 -21.61 16.13 30.78
C PHE A 5 -20.76 16.12 32.04
N GLY A 6 -20.67 17.26 32.74
CA GLY A 6 -19.85 17.37 33.94
C GLY A 6 -18.35 17.35 33.73
N LEU A 7 -17.90 17.56 32.50
CA LEU A 7 -16.50 17.43 32.08
C LEU A 7 -15.73 18.75 32.03
N SER A 8 -16.27 19.83 32.58
CA SER A 8 -15.64 21.16 32.55
C SER A 8 -14.27 21.23 33.22
N LYS A 9 -13.99 20.31 34.16
CA LYS A 9 -12.70 20.18 34.87
C LYS A 9 -12.00 18.87 34.58
N ALA A 10 -12.43 18.16 33.53
CA ALA A 10 -11.88 16.85 33.19
C ALA A 10 -10.48 16.95 32.62
N GLN A 11 -9.74 15.86 32.71
CA GLN A 11 -8.58 15.64 31.92
C GLN A 11 -9.04 15.11 30.54
N ILE A 12 -8.66 15.79 29.47
CA ILE A 12 -9.06 15.52 28.10
C ILE A 12 -7.83 15.08 27.32
N GLY A 13 -7.87 13.88 26.76
CA GLY A 13 -6.84 13.39 25.83
C GLY A 13 -6.93 14.11 24.48
N LYS A 14 -5.83 14.69 24.04
CA LYS A 14 -5.68 15.15 22.66
C LYS A 14 -5.28 13.95 21.82
N VAL A 15 -6.09 13.65 20.82
CA VAL A 15 -5.87 12.52 19.95
C VAL A 15 -5.81 13.02 18.50
N GLY A 16 -4.79 12.54 17.78
CA GLY A 16 -4.63 12.78 16.36
C GLY A 16 -3.67 13.92 16.03
N ASP A 17 -2.71 13.59 15.25
CA ASP A 17 -1.68 14.46 14.68
C ASP A 17 -2.20 15.40 13.58
N ARG A 18 -3.40 15.12 13.05
CA ARG A 18 -4.04 15.91 11.98
C ARG A 18 -4.94 17.03 12.47
N THR A 19 -5.13 17.15 13.78
CA THR A 19 -5.93 18.23 14.35
C THR A 19 -5.10 19.48 14.53
N SER A 20 -5.55 20.61 13.97
CA SER A 20 -4.75 21.84 13.97
C SER A 20 -4.50 22.35 15.38
N LEU A 21 -3.34 22.94 15.61
CA LEU A 21 -3.01 23.62 16.86
C LEU A 21 -4.01 24.73 17.19
N THR A 22 -4.53 25.43 16.18
CA THR A 22 -5.56 26.46 16.31
C THR A 22 -6.85 25.90 16.90
N PHE A 23 -7.27 24.69 16.50
CA PHE A 23 -8.43 24.02 17.08
C PHE A 23 -8.22 23.75 18.58
N TRP A 24 -7.07 23.17 18.95
CA TRP A 24 -6.75 22.88 20.34
C TRP A 24 -6.65 24.14 21.20
N ALA A 25 -6.07 25.21 20.68
CA ALA A 25 -5.98 26.51 21.35
C ALA A 25 -7.37 27.12 21.57
N ALA A 26 -8.24 27.10 20.57
CA ALA A 26 -9.61 27.58 20.67
C ALA A 26 -10.43 26.76 21.70
N LEU A 27 -10.30 25.44 21.67
CA LEU A 27 -10.99 24.57 22.62
C LEU A 27 -10.51 24.83 24.06
N ALA A 28 -9.22 24.98 24.28
CA ALA A 28 -8.65 25.29 25.60
C ALA A 28 -9.14 26.65 26.12
N SER A 29 -9.24 27.67 25.26
CA SER A 29 -9.76 28.99 25.65
C SER A 29 -11.24 28.95 26.08
N LEU A 30 -12.03 28.09 25.46
CA LEU A 30 -13.44 27.89 25.79
C LEU A 30 -13.65 27.01 27.02
N THR A 31 -12.64 26.28 27.47
CA THR A 31 -12.70 25.32 28.56
C THR A 31 -11.49 25.45 29.50
N PRO A 32 -11.26 26.63 30.10
CA PRO A 32 -10.01 26.94 30.81
C PRO A 32 -9.78 26.09 32.06
N ALA A 33 -10.80 25.44 32.57
CA ALA A 33 -10.69 24.56 33.74
C ALA A 33 -10.39 23.09 33.39
N ALA A 34 -10.43 22.72 32.10
CA ALA A 34 -10.06 21.39 31.64
C ALA A 34 -8.54 21.27 31.45
N LYS A 35 -7.99 20.09 31.72
CA LYS A 35 -6.58 19.79 31.46
C LYS A 35 -6.45 18.99 30.18
N TYR A 36 -5.66 19.47 29.26
CA TYR A 36 -5.38 18.79 27.99
C TYR A 36 -4.05 18.02 28.07
N VAL A 37 -4.08 16.74 27.73
CA VAL A 37 -2.90 15.87 27.70
C VAL A 37 -2.78 15.19 26.35
N GLU A 38 -1.58 14.98 25.88
CA GLU A 38 -1.34 14.20 24.65
C GLU A 38 -1.60 12.72 24.91
N ASP A 39 -2.47 12.10 24.11
CA ASP A 39 -2.80 10.67 24.23
C ASP A 39 -3.19 10.06 22.86
N SER A 40 -2.42 10.37 21.84
CA SER A 40 -2.65 9.81 20.50
C SER A 40 -2.60 8.28 20.50
N ALA A 41 -1.77 7.69 21.34
CA ALA A 41 -1.63 6.23 21.46
C ALA A 41 -2.90 5.50 21.94
N ILE A 42 -3.89 6.20 22.54
CA ILE A 42 -5.13 5.54 22.99
C ILE A 42 -5.91 4.95 21.81
N LEU A 43 -6.02 5.71 20.69
CA LEU A 43 -6.71 5.21 19.50
C LEU A 43 -5.94 4.08 18.83
N GLU A 44 -4.63 4.18 18.77
CA GLU A 44 -3.78 3.11 18.22
C GLU A 44 -4.02 1.80 19.00
N ARG A 45 -4.00 1.85 20.32
CA ARG A 45 -4.29 0.66 21.15
C ARG A 45 -5.70 0.12 20.94
N LEU A 46 -6.71 0.99 20.88
CA LEU A 46 -8.11 0.59 20.70
C LEU A 46 -8.39 0.01 19.32
N GLN A 47 -7.60 0.42 18.31
CA GLN A 47 -7.79 0.02 16.92
C GLN A 47 -6.87 -1.12 16.48
N LYS A 48 -5.95 -1.54 17.33
CA LYS A 48 -4.98 -2.59 17.01
C LYS A 48 -5.66 -3.93 16.75
N VAL A 49 -6.66 -4.27 17.57
CA VAL A 49 -7.45 -5.51 17.45
C VAL A 49 -8.88 -5.16 17.07
N ARG A 50 -9.39 -5.81 16.04
CA ARG A 50 -10.72 -5.56 15.49
C ARG A 50 -11.75 -6.53 16.04
N SER A 51 -12.94 -6.01 16.31
CA SER A 51 -14.09 -6.85 16.66
C SER A 51 -14.56 -7.69 15.46
N PRO A 52 -15.27 -8.80 15.68
CA PRO A 52 -15.83 -9.59 14.59
C PRO A 52 -16.71 -8.78 13.62
N ARG A 53 -17.44 -7.79 14.14
CA ARG A 53 -18.27 -6.90 13.31
C ARG A 53 -17.44 -5.99 12.41
N GLU A 54 -16.30 -5.49 12.88
CA GLU A 54 -15.37 -4.72 12.05
C GLU A 54 -14.73 -5.60 10.98
N VAL A 55 -14.39 -6.84 11.31
CA VAL A 55 -13.85 -7.80 10.33
C VAL A 55 -14.80 -7.98 9.15
N GLU A 56 -16.13 -8.04 9.37
CA GLU A 56 -17.13 -8.11 8.30
C GLU A 56 -17.09 -6.87 7.38
N MET A 57 -16.83 -5.69 7.93
CA MET A 57 -16.70 -4.47 7.11
C MET A 57 -15.46 -4.55 6.21
N PHE A 58 -14.35 -5.05 6.73
CA PHE A 58 -13.13 -5.26 5.92
C PHE A 58 -13.33 -6.32 4.84
N ARG A 59 -14.06 -7.41 5.12
CA ARG A 59 -14.43 -8.41 4.10
C ARG A 59 -15.23 -7.77 2.96
N ALA A 60 -16.22 -6.94 3.29
CA ALA A 60 -17.01 -6.24 2.28
C ALA A 60 -16.14 -5.29 1.44
N ALA A 61 -15.25 -4.51 2.06
CA ALA A 61 -14.32 -3.65 1.34
C ALA A 61 -13.39 -4.45 0.40
N ALA A 62 -12.87 -5.59 0.86
CA ALA A 62 -12.02 -6.47 0.04
C ALA A 62 -12.80 -7.10 -1.15
N GLN A 63 -14.08 -7.41 -0.98
CA GLN A 63 -14.92 -7.85 -2.09
C GLN A 63 -15.12 -6.77 -3.14
N LEU A 64 -15.31 -5.52 -2.72
CA LEU A 64 -15.42 -4.39 -3.66
C LEU A 64 -14.12 -4.20 -4.47
N ILE A 65 -12.96 -4.37 -3.83
CA ILE A 65 -11.67 -4.39 -4.54
C ILE A 65 -11.66 -5.49 -5.60
N SER A 66 -12.09 -6.70 -5.23
CA SER A 66 -12.13 -7.82 -6.17
C SER A 66 -13.03 -7.52 -7.37
N ILE A 67 -14.23 -6.97 -7.15
CA ILE A 67 -15.16 -6.56 -8.22
C ILE A 67 -14.50 -5.53 -9.15
N GLY A 68 -13.89 -4.48 -8.60
CA GLY A 68 -13.19 -3.48 -9.38
C GLY A 68 -12.01 -4.05 -10.15
N THR A 69 -11.22 -4.93 -9.53
CA THR A 69 -10.07 -5.57 -10.17
C THR A 69 -10.49 -6.46 -11.35
N GLN A 70 -11.57 -7.22 -11.21
CA GLN A 70 -12.09 -8.02 -12.32
C GLN A 70 -12.57 -7.14 -13.49
N ALA A 71 -13.21 -6.01 -13.20
CA ALA A 71 -13.58 -5.05 -14.24
C ALA A 71 -12.35 -4.46 -14.96
N ALA A 72 -11.32 -4.11 -14.20
CA ALA A 72 -10.03 -3.65 -14.76
C ALA A 72 -9.39 -4.73 -15.65
N TYR A 73 -9.35 -5.99 -15.19
CA TYR A 73 -8.81 -7.10 -15.99
C TYR A 73 -9.58 -7.28 -17.30
N HIS A 74 -10.91 -7.20 -17.24
CA HIS A 74 -11.77 -7.39 -18.41
C HIS A 74 -11.54 -6.34 -19.51
N VAL A 75 -11.27 -5.09 -19.16
CA VAL A 75 -11.07 -4.02 -20.15
C VAL A 75 -9.64 -3.91 -20.63
N THR A 76 -8.67 -4.45 -19.87
CA THR A 76 -7.25 -4.30 -20.20
C THR A 76 -6.90 -5.12 -21.43
N LYS A 77 -6.41 -4.43 -22.45
CA LYS A 77 -5.91 -5.01 -23.70
C LYS A 77 -5.04 -3.97 -24.44
N PRO A 78 -4.21 -4.36 -25.40
CA PRO A 78 -3.51 -3.39 -26.24
C PRO A 78 -4.47 -2.38 -26.88
N GLY A 79 -4.08 -1.11 -26.86
CA GLY A 79 -4.84 0.01 -27.43
C GLY A 79 -5.77 0.74 -26.46
N VAL A 80 -6.10 0.18 -25.30
CA VAL A 80 -6.82 0.94 -24.26
C VAL A 80 -5.87 1.84 -23.50
N THR A 81 -6.41 2.86 -22.85
CA THR A 81 -5.64 3.76 -22.01
C THR A 81 -5.70 3.34 -20.54
N ASP A 82 -4.70 3.73 -19.76
CA ASP A 82 -4.70 3.59 -18.31
C ASP A 82 -5.90 4.31 -17.64
N HIS A 83 -6.40 5.39 -18.26
CA HIS A 83 -7.65 6.04 -17.84
C HIS A 83 -8.86 5.12 -17.94
N GLU A 84 -8.97 4.33 -19.03
CA GLU A 84 -10.09 3.39 -19.20
C GLU A 84 -10.03 2.26 -18.19
N ILE A 85 -8.84 1.75 -17.89
CA ILE A 85 -8.62 0.72 -16.86
C ILE A 85 -9.00 1.27 -15.48
N TYR A 86 -8.54 2.48 -15.17
CA TYR A 86 -8.84 3.16 -13.92
C TYR A 86 -10.35 3.43 -13.76
N ALA A 87 -11.01 3.87 -14.83
CA ALA A 87 -12.45 4.13 -14.83
C ALA A 87 -13.25 2.84 -14.63
N ALA A 88 -12.88 1.75 -15.31
CA ALA A 88 -13.56 0.46 -15.19
C ALA A 88 -13.54 -0.05 -13.75
N PHE A 89 -12.37 -0.03 -13.10
CA PHE A 89 -12.26 -0.37 -11.68
C PHE A 89 -13.17 0.52 -10.83
N SER A 90 -13.04 1.83 -10.97
CA SER A 90 -13.71 2.81 -10.12
C SER A 90 -15.24 2.72 -10.26
N CYS A 91 -15.75 2.63 -11.48
CA CYS A 91 -17.19 2.51 -11.73
C CYS A 91 -17.75 1.19 -11.18
N ALA A 92 -17.05 0.09 -11.35
CA ALA A 92 -17.52 -1.20 -10.89
C ALA A 92 -17.66 -1.24 -9.36
N GLN A 93 -16.60 -0.85 -8.61
CA GLN A 93 -16.68 -0.86 -7.15
C GLN A 93 -17.75 0.10 -6.60
N LEU A 94 -17.92 1.27 -7.22
CA LEU A 94 -18.96 2.24 -6.85
C LEU A 94 -20.37 1.70 -7.12
N ALA A 95 -20.58 1.02 -8.24
CA ALA A 95 -21.89 0.43 -8.60
C ALA A 95 -22.34 -0.64 -7.57
N PHE A 96 -21.40 -1.25 -6.85
CA PHE A 96 -21.69 -2.22 -5.79
C PHE A 96 -21.65 -1.62 -4.37
N GLY A 97 -21.64 -0.30 -4.26
CA GLY A 97 -21.77 0.43 -2.98
C GLY A 97 -20.45 0.76 -2.31
N GLY A 98 -19.34 0.66 -3.02
CA GLY A 98 -18.06 1.20 -2.57
C GLY A 98 -18.13 2.71 -2.44
N GLU A 99 -17.34 3.24 -1.53
CA GLU A 99 -17.26 4.68 -1.29
C GLU A 99 -16.12 5.29 -2.13
N THR A 100 -16.28 6.54 -2.52
CA THR A 100 -15.24 7.28 -3.25
C THR A 100 -14.04 7.52 -2.35
N GLY A 101 -12.88 7.10 -2.78
CA GLY A 101 -11.61 7.33 -2.08
C GLY A 101 -10.50 7.62 -3.08
N ASP A 102 -9.44 8.25 -2.62
CA ASP A 102 -8.27 8.62 -3.44
C ASP A 102 -7.33 7.45 -3.75
N GLY A 103 -7.73 6.24 -3.38
CA GLY A 103 -6.78 5.19 -3.14
C GLY A 103 -6.57 4.18 -4.24
N TYR A 104 -7.30 4.25 -5.34
CA TYR A 104 -6.96 3.43 -6.48
C TYR A 104 -5.83 4.08 -7.28
N GLN A 105 -4.81 3.30 -7.52
CA GLN A 105 -3.60 3.75 -8.20
C GLN A 105 -3.25 2.79 -9.31
N ILE A 106 -2.73 3.31 -10.40
CA ILE A 106 -2.24 2.56 -11.53
C ILE A 106 -0.87 3.08 -11.91
N GLY A 107 0.05 2.17 -12.18
CA GLY A 107 1.37 2.50 -12.67
C GLY A 107 1.80 1.49 -13.72
N ILE A 108 2.55 1.91 -14.72
CA ILE A 108 2.96 1.06 -15.84
C ILE A 108 4.48 1.05 -15.92
N ASN A 109 5.04 -0.15 -16.10
CA ASN A 109 6.48 -0.40 -16.20
C ASN A 109 7.26 0.15 -15.01
N GLU A 110 8.23 1.04 -15.22
CA GLU A 110 9.05 1.67 -14.19
C GLU A 110 8.26 2.50 -13.18
N PHE A 111 7.01 2.88 -13.49
CA PHE A 111 6.10 3.59 -12.59
C PHE A 111 5.19 2.64 -11.81
N GLY A 112 5.39 1.33 -11.93
CA GLY A 112 4.49 0.30 -11.42
C GLY A 112 4.51 0.08 -9.92
N THR A 113 5.22 0.89 -9.12
CA THR A 113 5.30 0.65 -7.68
C THR A 113 4.12 1.20 -6.91
N HIS A 114 4.02 2.51 -6.77
CA HIS A 114 3.18 3.07 -5.74
C HIS A 114 2.67 4.45 -6.16
N CYS A 115 1.40 4.69 -5.90
CA CYS A 115 0.81 6.02 -5.97
C CYS A 115 0.79 6.70 -7.34
N GLY A 116 0.76 5.90 -8.40
CA GLY A 116 0.51 6.41 -9.75
C GLY A 116 -0.95 6.76 -9.98
N LYS A 117 -1.17 7.78 -10.78
CA LYS A 117 -2.49 8.09 -11.36
C LYS A 117 -2.39 7.92 -12.87
N PRO A 118 -3.51 7.68 -13.57
CA PRO A 118 -3.48 7.60 -15.02
C PRO A 118 -2.91 8.89 -15.62
N TYR A 119 -2.12 8.75 -16.66
CA TYR A 119 -1.47 9.87 -17.36
C TYR A 119 -1.66 9.82 -18.88
N GLY A 120 -2.51 8.91 -19.37
CA GLY A 120 -2.80 8.76 -20.79
C GLY A 120 -1.92 7.73 -21.51
N HIS A 121 -1.31 6.79 -20.77
CA HIS A 121 -0.57 5.69 -21.41
C HIS A 121 -1.51 4.79 -22.20
N VAL A 122 -1.17 4.56 -23.45
CA VAL A 122 -1.85 3.57 -24.30
C VAL A 122 -1.18 2.23 -24.12
N VAL A 123 -1.91 1.26 -23.62
CA VAL A 123 -1.41 -0.09 -23.31
C VAL A 123 -0.88 -0.78 -24.56
N ARG A 124 0.28 -1.41 -24.44
CA ARG A 124 1.01 -2.09 -25.53
C ARG A 124 1.48 -3.47 -25.07
N PRO A 125 1.72 -4.39 -26.00
CA PRO A 125 2.45 -5.62 -25.69
C PRO A 125 3.81 -5.30 -25.06
N GLY A 126 4.15 -6.03 -24.00
CA GLY A 126 5.34 -5.80 -23.17
C GLY A 126 5.11 -4.93 -21.93
N ASP A 127 3.93 -4.32 -21.79
CA ASP A 127 3.62 -3.54 -20.62
C ASP A 127 3.38 -4.41 -19.39
N LEU A 128 3.92 -3.96 -18.26
CA LEU A 128 3.68 -4.47 -16.93
C LEU A 128 2.92 -3.41 -16.13
N ILE A 129 1.67 -3.72 -15.78
CA ILE A 129 0.75 -2.78 -15.14
C ILE A 129 0.57 -3.16 -13.68
N ASN A 130 0.76 -2.22 -12.79
CA ASN A 130 0.45 -2.34 -11.36
C ASN A 130 -0.91 -1.72 -11.07
N LEU A 131 -1.78 -2.48 -10.42
CA LEU A 131 -3.00 -2.00 -9.81
C LEU A 131 -2.79 -2.00 -8.29
N TYR A 132 -2.42 -0.85 -7.73
CA TYR A 132 -2.31 -0.69 -6.29
C TYR A 132 -3.57 -0.04 -5.73
N ILE A 133 -4.32 -0.82 -4.99
CA ILE A 133 -5.64 -0.44 -4.50
C ILE A 133 -5.56 -0.23 -3.00
N SER A 134 -5.41 1.01 -2.59
CA SER A 134 -5.10 1.36 -1.20
C SER A 134 -6.28 1.86 -0.36
N ASN A 135 -7.37 2.32 -0.96
CA ASN A 135 -8.43 3.01 -0.21
C ASN A 135 -9.85 2.74 -0.72
N VAL A 136 -10.16 1.52 -1.11
CA VAL A 136 -11.56 1.16 -1.32
C VAL A 136 -12.20 0.92 0.04
N THR A 137 -13.29 1.62 0.31
CA THR A 137 -13.94 1.61 1.61
C THR A 137 -15.37 1.08 1.53
N TRP A 138 -15.77 0.43 2.60
CA TRP A 138 -17.13 0.08 2.91
C TRP A 138 -17.48 0.59 4.29
N ARG A 139 -18.42 1.56 4.38
CA ARG A 139 -18.80 2.22 5.63
C ARG A 139 -17.60 2.78 6.40
N GLY A 140 -16.66 3.37 5.65
CA GLY A 140 -15.43 3.94 6.18
C GLY A 140 -14.32 2.95 6.49
N TYR A 141 -14.53 1.63 6.42
CA TYR A 141 -13.49 0.61 6.63
C TYR A 141 -12.75 0.33 5.33
N THR A 142 -11.43 0.37 5.36
CA THR A 142 -10.58 0.32 4.17
C THR A 142 -9.85 -1.01 4.07
N ALA A 143 -9.98 -1.69 2.92
CA ALA A 143 -9.10 -2.78 2.53
C ALA A 143 -8.08 -2.32 1.49
N GLN A 144 -7.02 -3.11 1.34
CA GLN A 144 -5.96 -2.85 0.35
C GLN A 144 -5.55 -4.14 -0.34
N THR A 145 -5.21 -4.04 -1.62
CA THR A 145 -4.52 -5.10 -2.38
C THR A 145 -3.59 -4.48 -3.41
N ALA A 146 -2.65 -5.28 -3.89
CA ALA A 146 -1.84 -4.91 -5.05
C ALA A 146 -1.76 -6.08 -6.03
N ARG A 147 -1.97 -5.81 -7.30
CA ARG A 147 -2.00 -6.80 -8.38
C ARG A 147 -1.23 -6.34 -9.59
N MET A 148 -0.65 -7.30 -10.29
CA MET A 148 0.09 -7.03 -11.53
C MET A 148 -0.64 -7.62 -12.73
N ILE A 149 -0.57 -6.89 -13.86
CA ILE A 149 -1.04 -7.37 -15.17
C ILE A 149 0.15 -7.34 -16.12
N ALA A 150 0.41 -8.45 -16.82
CA ALA A 150 1.39 -8.52 -17.89
C ALA A 150 0.65 -8.60 -19.24
N VAL A 151 1.00 -7.72 -20.18
CA VAL A 151 0.38 -7.63 -21.50
C VAL A 151 1.31 -8.20 -22.55
N GLY A 152 0.98 -9.37 -23.08
CA GLY A 152 1.88 -10.09 -23.98
C GLY A 152 3.12 -10.61 -23.28
N GLU A 153 4.21 -10.70 -24.03
CA GLU A 153 5.52 -11.09 -23.48
C GLU A 153 6.18 -9.91 -22.77
N ILE A 154 6.65 -10.13 -21.56
CA ILE A 154 7.44 -9.19 -20.77
C ILE A 154 8.88 -9.65 -20.68
N THR A 155 9.78 -8.79 -20.22
CA THR A 155 11.21 -9.11 -20.16
C THR A 155 11.52 -10.16 -19.08
N GLU A 156 12.61 -10.91 -19.27
CA GLU A 156 13.10 -11.87 -18.26
C GLU A 156 13.35 -11.17 -16.91
N ARG A 157 13.81 -9.93 -16.95
CA ARG A 157 14.02 -9.14 -15.72
C ARG A 157 12.71 -8.87 -14.99
N GLN A 158 11.66 -8.48 -15.71
CA GLN A 158 10.33 -8.27 -15.12
C GLN A 158 9.76 -9.58 -14.55
N GLU A 159 9.92 -10.71 -15.26
CA GLU A 159 9.51 -12.04 -14.76
C GLU A 159 10.22 -12.38 -13.45
N ARG A 160 11.51 -12.13 -13.35
CA ARG A 160 12.30 -12.38 -12.14
C ARG A 160 11.81 -11.54 -10.96
N VAL A 161 11.54 -10.25 -11.19
CA VAL A 161 11.00 -9.34 -10.16
C VAL A 161 9.62 -9.80 -9.70
N LEU A 162 8.72 -10.13 -10.63
CA LEU A 162 7.38 -10.64 -10.30
C LEU A 162 7.44 -11.92 -9.48
N ALA A 163 8.26 -12.87 -9.92
CA ALA A 163 8.42 -14.16 -9.24
C ALA A 163 8.95 -13.99 -7.81
N ALA A 164 9.96 -13.15 -7.61
CA ALA A 164 10.54 -12.88 -6.30
C ALA A 164 9.53 -12.18 -5.36
N CYS A 165 8.82 -11.18 -5.86
CA CYS A 165 7.81 -10.46 -5.08
C CYS A 165 6.63 -11.39 -4.70
N THR A 166 6.12 -12.18 -5.65
CA THR A 166 5.05 -13.15 -5.39
C THR A 166 5.47 -14.22 -4.37
N ALA A 167 6.68 -14.77 -4.54
CA ALA A 167 7.24 -15.73 -3.60
C ALA A 167 7.40 -15.13 -2.20
N GLY A 168 7.78 -13.85 -2.12
CA GLY A 168 7.91 -13.13 -0.87
C GLY A 168 6.61 -13.09 -0.07
N VAL A 169 5.51 -12.70 -0.69
CA VAL A 169 4.19 -12.72 -0.03
C VAL A 169 3.84 -14.13 0.44
N LYS A 170 3.98 -15.14 -0.43
CA LYS A 170 3.70 -16.54 -0.11
C LYS A 170 4.56 -17.11 1.03
N GLN A 171 5.81 -16.64 1.18
CA GLN A 171 6.65 -17.06 2.32
C GLN A 171 6.21 -16.38 3.62
N ALA A 172 5.89 -15.09 3.58
CA ALA A 172 5.40 -14.37 4.75
C ALA A 172 4.07 -14.95 5.27
N GLU A 173 3.15 -15.32 4.39
CA GLU A 173 1.87 -15.96 4.75
C GLU A 173 2.03 -17.16 5.66
N LYS A 174 3.06 -17.99 5.46
CA LYS A 174 3.31 -19.21 6.26
C LYS A 174 3.55 -18.92 7.75
N LEU A 175 3.90 -17.69 8.07
CA LEU A 175 4.22 -17.28 9.44
C LEU A 175 3.04 -16.55 10.12
N ILE A 176 1.98 -16.20 9.41
CA ILE A 176 0.87 -15.42 9.96
C ILE A 176 0.04 -16.29 10.90
N LYS A 177 0.19 -16.04 12.20
CA LYS A 177 -0.60 -16.66 13.29
C LYS A 177 -0.45 -15.84 14.55
N PRO A 178 -1.34 -15.99 15.55
CA PRO A 178 -1.15 -15.37 16.86
C PRO A 178 0.22 -15.73 17.45
N GLY A 179 0.87 -14.72 18.03
CA GLY A 179 2.22 -14.86 18.64
C GLY A 179 3.38 -14.75 17.67
N ALA A 180 3.17 -14.74 16.36
CA ALA A 180 4.24 -14.54 15.40
C ALA A 180 4.87 -13.14 15.53
N LEU A 181 6.18 -13.05 15.45
CA LEU A 181 6.88 -11.76 15.44
C LEU A 181 6.69 -11.07 14.08
N MET A 182 6.31 -9.81 14.10
CA MET A 182 6.10 -9.03 12.86
C MET A 182 7.40 -8.90 12.05
N ARG A 183 8.54 -8.78 12.74
CA ARG A 183 9.87 -8.82 12.13
C ARG A 183 10.13 -10.09 11.33
N ASP A 184 9.77 -11.26 11.86
CA ASP A 184 10.05 -12.54 11.21
C ASP A 184 9.22 -12.70 9.93
N ILE A 185 7.96 -12.21 9.94
CA ILE A 185 7.10 -12.15 8.76
C ILE A 185 7.72 -11.24 7.68
N ASN A 186 8.21 -10.06 8.08
CA ASN A 186 8.91 -9.16 7.18
C ASN A 186 10.14 -9.82 6.55
N ASN A 187 10.98 -10.44 7.36
CA ASN A 187 12.22 -11.05 6.88
C ASN A 187 11.96 -12.25 5.95
N ALA A 188 10.93 -13.04 6.22
CA ALA A 188 10.51 -14.13 5.35
C ALA A 188 10.03 -13.63 3.98
N ALA A 189 9.35 -12.47 3.92
CA ALA A 189 8.91 -11.87 2.66
C ALA A 189 10.08 -11.43 1.78
N PHE A 190 11.16 -10.97 2.37
CA PHE A 190 12.32 -10.48 1.62
C PHE A 190 13.34 -11.57 1.26
N ALA A 191 13.27 -12.75 1.86
CA ALA A 191 14.17 -13.85 1.54
C ALA A 191 14.21 -14.22 0.05
N PRO A 192 13.06 -14.40 -0.67
CA PRO A 192 13.10 -14.67 -2.10
C PRO A 192 13.67 -13.52 -2.95
N MET A 193 13.57 -12.28 -2.47
CA MET A 193 14.18 -11.14 -3.16
C MET A 193 15.71 -11.14 -2.98
N ILE A 194 16.20 -11.61 -1.85
CA ILE A 194 17.64 -11.84 -1.60
C ILE A 194 18.15 -12.96 -2.51
N ASP A 195 17.44 -14.07 -2.55
CA ASP A 195 17.80 -15.24 -3.38
C ASP A 195 17.80 -14.90 -4.89
N ALA A 196 16.91 -13.99 -5.29
CA ALA A 196 16.88 -13.46 -6.66
C ALA A 196 17.96 -12.40 -6.95
N GLY A 197 18.79 -12.05 -5.98
CA GLY A 197 19.84 -11.03 -6.11
C GLY A 197 19.30 -9.59 -6.21
N LEU A 198 18.06 -9.36 -5.76
CA LEU A 198 17.46 -8.01 -5.73
C LEU A 198 17.86 -7.26 -4.45
N LEU A 199 17.97 -7.95 -3.33
CA LEU A 199 18.34 -7.42 -2.02
C LEU A 199 19.59 -8.13 -1.48
N THR A 200 20.31 -7.49 -0.57
CA THR A 200 21.45 -8.09 0.14
C THR A 200 21.07 -8.56 1.54
N SER A 201 20.07 -7.99 2.15
CA SER A 201 19.50 -8.39 3.45
C SER A 201 18.07 -7.85 3.58
N PRO A 202 17.28 -8.34 4.57
CA PRO A 202 15.92 -7.82 4.82
C PRO A 202 15.88 -6.34 5.19
N GLU A 203 16.96 -5.84 5.78
CA GLU A 203 17.13 -4.42 6.14
C GLU A 203 17.76 -3.59 5.03
N ALA A 204 18.33 -4.25 4.01
CA ALA A 204 19.03 -3.55 2.94
C ALA A 204 18.06 -2.70 2.12
N ARG A 205 18.37 -1.44 2.07
CA ARG A 205 17.79 -0.51 1.10
C ARG A 205 18.67 -0.55 -0.13
N THR A 206 18.48 -1.54 -0.98
CA THR A 206 19.37 -1.77 -2.13
C THR A 206 19.39 -0.63 -3.11
N MET A 207 18.33 0.14 -3.16
CA MET A 207 18.29 1.38 -3.91
C MET A 207 17.46 2.42 -3.16
N PRO A 208 17.98 2.98 -2.06
CA PRO A 208 17.35 4.13 -1.44
C PRO A 208 17.33 5.26 -2.46
N TYR A 209 16.19 5.91 -2.57
CA TYR A 209 16.02 7.02 -3.50
C TYR A 209 16.07 8.35 -2.76
N ASN A 210 16.75 9.32 -3.36
CA ASN A 210 16.65 10.71 -2.99
C ASN A 210 15.90 11.49 -4.07
N TRP A 211 15.19 12.50 -3.65
CA TRP A 211 14.71 13.52 -4.56
C TRP A 211 15.86 14.42 -5.00
N SER A 212 16.01 14.61 -6.30
CA SER A 212 16.93 15.58 -6.85
C SER A 212 16.13 16.64 -7.62
N PRO A 213 16.28 17.91 -7.27
CA PRO A 213 15.68 18.98 -8.04
C PRO A 213 16.33 19.03 -9.44
N MET A 214 15.50 19.22 -10.44
CA MET A 214 15.92 19.42 -11.82
C MET A 214 15.97 20.91 -12.16
N PRO A 215 16.81 21.34 -13.14
CA PRO A 215 16.93 22.75 -13.51
C PRO A 215 15.61 23.41 -13.95
N ASP A 216 14.64 22.65 -14.40
CA ASP A 216 13.32 23.13 -14.81
C ASP A 216 12.29 23.21 -13.66
N GLY A 217 12.75 23.08 -12.42
CA GLY A 217 11.89 23.13 -11.23
C GLY A 217 11.13 21.84 -10.93
N THR A 218 11.29 20.79 -11.73
CA THR A 218 10.76 19.46 -11.41
C THR A 218 11.69 18.74 -10.44
N ALA A 219 11.25 17.61 -9.89
CA ALA A 219 12.08 16.74 -9.09
C ALA A 219 12.15 15.37 -9.75
N ARG A 220 13.27 14.69 -9.60
CA ARG A 220 13.40 13.27 -9.98
C ARG A 220 13.85 12.45 -8.80
N LEU A 221 13.53 11.18 -8.88
CA LEU A 221 13.99 10.18 -7.95
C LEU A 221 15.34 9.63 -8.41
N ILE A 222 16.33 9.64 -7.55
CA ILE A 222 17.66 9.10 -7.82
C ILE A 222 17.94 7.99 -6.82
N PRO A 223 18.34 6.77 -7.29
CA PRO A 223 18.84 5.74 -6.40
C PRO A 223 20.06 6.23 -5.63
N GLN A 224 20.07 6.13 -4.33
CA GLN A 224 21.19 6.63 -3.49
C GLN A 224 22.51 5.88 -3.72
N GLN A 225 22.44 4.62 -4.14
CA GLN A 225 23.62 3.83 -4.46
C GLN A 225 24.08 3.99 -5.91
N TYR A 226 23.30 4.71 -6.67
CA TYR A 226 23.59 4.97 -8.06
C TYR A 226 24.24 6.36 -8.13
N VAL A 227 25.48 6.39 -8.51
CA VAL A 227 26.07 7.64 -9.00
C VAL A 227 25.29 7.98 -10.26
N PRO A 228 24.57 9.11 -10.32
CA PRO A 228 23.83 9.47 -11.51
C PRO A 228 24.81 9.46 -12.66
N ASP A 229 24.70 8.46 -13.53
CA ASP A 229 25.51 8.53 -14.73
C ASP A 229 24.90 9.58 -15.65
N ALA A 230 25.76 10.19 -16.43
CA ALA A 230 25.37 11.20 -17.40
C ALA A 230 24.31 10.64 -18.38
N ASP A 231 24.25 9.33 -18.54
CA ASP A 231 23.30 8.65 -19.44
C ASP A 231 21.88 8.67 -18.89
N TYR A 232 21.69 8.55 -17.56
CA TYR A 232 20.36 8.65 -16.94
C TYR A 232 19.77 10.06 -17.08
N GLU A 233 20.61 11.08 -16.92
CA GLU A 233 20.22 12.47 -17.14
C GLU A 233 20.05 12.80 -18.62
N ALA A 234 20.95 12.34 -19.46
CA ALA A 234 20.93 12.56 -20.90
C ALA A 234 19.69 11.95 -21.58
N GLN A 235 19.16 10.85 -21.04
CA GLN A 235 17.92 10.23 -21.52
C GLN A 235 16.66 11.05 -21.19
N GLY A 236 16.78 12.14 -20.42
CA GLY A 236 15.65 13.00 -20.08
C GLY A 236 14.54 12.30 -19.32
N ARG A 237 14.84 11.15 -18.70
CA ARG A 237 13.86 10.32 -18.02
C ARG A 237 13.50 10.96 -16.68
N ARG A 238 12.32 11.50 -16.62
CA ARG A 238 11.73 12.13 -15.45
C ARG A 238 10.71 11.21 -14.87
N LEU A 239 10.93 10.82 -13.63
CA LEU A 239 9.92 10.10 -12.88
C LEU A 239 8.90 11.12 -12.38
N MET A 240 7.75 11.19 -13.02
CA MET A 240 6.61 11.95 -12.49
C MET A 240 5.96 11.13 -11.36
N HIS A 241 5.72 11.78 -10.23
CA HIS A 241 5.04 11.20 -9.08
C HIS A 241 5.72 9.97 -8.45
N VAL A 242 6.94 10.16 -8.04
CA VAL A 242 7.58 9.16 -7.20
C VAL A 242 7.55 9.62 -5.76
N TYR A 243 7.07 8.76 -4.92
CA TYR A 243 7.01 8.99 -3.50
C TYR A 243 8.40 9.16 -2.90
N PRO A 244 8.49 9.91 -1.80
CA PRO A 244 9.75 10.10 -1.10
C PRO A 244 10.34 8.75 -0.68
N ALA A 245 11.60 8.78 -0.32
CA ALA A 245 12.47 7.64 -0.02
C ALA A 245 11.91 6.57 0.96
N THR A 246 10.84 6.88 1.66
CA THR A 246 10.11 5.91 2.50
C THR A 246 9.40 4.82 1.71
N HIS A 247 9.22 5.01 0.40
CA HIS A 247 8.56 4.07 -0.52
C HIS A 247 9.50 3.70 -1.68
N GLY A 248 10.78 3.63 -1.40
CA GLY A 248 11.83 3.27 -2.35
C GLY A 248 11.71 1.85 -2.88
N PRO A 249 12.68 1.33 -3.63
CA PRO A 249 12.53 0.09 -4.39
C PRO A 249 12.09 -1.06 -3.51
N HIS A 250 12.40 -0.98 -2.25
CA HIS A 250 11.69 -1.73 -1.25
C HIS A 250 11.36 -0.82 -0.06
N ASN A 251 10.13 -0.84 0.34
CA ASN A 251 9.71 -0.26 1.58
C ASN A 251 10.25 -1.13 2.73
N PRO A 252 10.99 -0.57 3.71
CA PRO A 252 11.42 -1.32 4.87
C PRO A 252 10.26 -1.87 5.70
N ASN A 253 9.05 -1.40 5.45
CA ASN A 253 7.81 -1.94 5.98
C ASN A 253 7.17 -2.83 4.92
N LEU A 254 7.13 -4.12 5.16
CA LEU A 254 6.39 -5.07 4.34
C LEU A 254 4.90 -4.71 4.30
N GLY A 255 4.38 -4.18 5.39
CA GLY A 255 2.96 -3.86 5.51
C GLY A 255 2.63 -3.05 6.75
N HIS A 256 1.35 -2.79 6.91
CA HIS A 256 0.84 -1.98 8.00
C HIS A 256 -0.62 -2.35 8.32
N SER A 257 -1.08 -2.00 9.52
CA SER A 257 -2.50 -2.13 9.85
C SER A 257 -3.37 -1.26 8.94
N VAL A 258 -4.58 -1.70 8.69
CA VAL A 258 -5.61 -0.95 7.98
C VAL A 258 -6.76 -0.59 8.92
N GLY A 259 -7.50 0.46 8.60
CA GLY A 259 -8.51 0.99 9.52
C GLY A 259 -9.64 1.76 8.87
N MET A 260 -10.36 2.52 9.69
CA MET A 260 -11.34 3.48 9.23
C MET A 260 -10.67 4.71 8.61
N ALA A 261 -11.35 5.33 7.63
CA ALA A 261 -10.96 6.60 7.03
C ALA A 261 -9.52 6.66 6.47
N GLY A 262 -9.14 5.63 5.71
CA GLY A 262 -7.95 5.72 4.86
C GLY A 262 -6.61 5.58 5.57
N GLY A 263 -6.48 4.62 6.44
CA GLY A 263 -5.15 4.19 6.87
C GLY A 263 -4.73 4.69 8.24
N GLN A 264 -5.30 4.10 9.25
CA GLN A 264 -4.75 4.21 10.58
C GLN A 264 -3.71 3.12 10.76
N ASN A 265 -2.46 3.51 10.68
CA ASN A 265 -1.32 2.63 10.91
C ASN A 265 -1.09 2.50 12.42
N SER A 266 -1.81 1.60 13.09
CA SER A 266 -1.58 1.31 14.51
C SER A 266 -0.37 0.41 14.73
N PHE A 267 0.11 -0.28 13.69
CA PHE A 267 1.35 -1.04 13.68
C PHE A 267 1.84 -1.26 12.24
N ASN A 268 3.12 -1.54 12.11
CA ASN A 268 3.77 -1.88 10.84
C ASN A 268 4.39 -3.27 10.91
N ILE A 269 4.35 -4.01 9.80
CA ILE A 269 5.13 -5.22 9.61
C ILE A 269 6.49 -4.80 9.03
N SER A 270 7.52 -4.80 9.86
CA SER A 270 8.87 -4.33 9.47
C SER A 270 9.98 -5.11 10.16
N SER A 271 11.19 -5.03 9.63
CA SER A 271 12.40 -5.66 10.20
C SER A 271 12.74 -5.17 11.61
N HIS A 272 12.20 -4.03 12.02
CA HIS A 272 12.44 -3.41 13.33
C HIS A 272 11.27 -3.55 14.30
N ASN A 273 10.18 -4.22 13.90
CA ASN A 273 9.03 -4.42 14.77
C ASN A 273 9.08 -5.78 15.47
N TYR A 274 9.30 -5.75 16.77
CA TYR A 274 9.39 -6.93 17.64
C TYR A 274 8.06 -7.29 18.32
N ASP A 275 6.98 -6.56 17.99
CA ASP A 275 5.63 -6.89 18.45
C ASP A 275 5.14 -8.20 17.83
N ARG A 276 4.18 -8.81 18.51
CA ARG A 276 3.56 -10.06 18.08
C ARG A 276 2.19 -9.81 17.50
N LEU A 277 1.82 -10.62 16.52
CA LEU A 277 0.45 -10.66 16.01
C LEU A 277 -0.49 -11.20 17.09
N GLU A 278 -1.67 -10.60 17.16
CA GLU A 278 -2.79 -11.00 18.03
C GLU A 278 -4.03 -11.32 17.17
N GLU A 279 -4.87 -12.24 17.65
CA GLU A 279 -6.15 -12.52 17.01
C GLU A 279 -6.98 -11.24 16.83
N GLY A 280 -7.59 -11.06 15.66
CA GLY A 280 -8.38 -9.87 15.32
C GLY A 280 -7.54 -8.70 14.75
N MET A 281 -6.22 -8.79 14.72
CA MET A 281 -5.42 -7.80 13.98
C MET A 281 -5.68 -7.92 12.48
N ILE A 282 -5.85 -6.75 11.82
CA ILE A 282 -6.01 -6.66 10.38
C ILE A 282 -4.90 -5.80 9.80
N PHE A 283 -4.27 -6.31 8.76
CA PHE A 283 -3.17 -5.62 8.10
C PHE A 283 -3.10 -6.00 6.61
N VAL A 284 -2.49 -5.13 5.86
CA VAL A 284 -2.02 -5.42 4.50
C VAL A 284 -0.53 -5.72 4.56
N MET A 285 -0.08 -6.66 3.77
CA MET A 285 1.33 -6.81 3.45
C MET A 285 1.50 -6.91 1.94
N HIS A 286 2.52 -6.26 1.46
CA HIS A 286 2.84 -6.25 0.04
C HIS A 286 4.35 -6.11 -0.16
N THR A 287 4.89 -6.97 -1.00
CA THR A 287 6.23 -6.80 -1.54
C THR A 287 6.17 -5.81 -2.68
N GLN A 288 7.15 -4.94 -2.75
CA GLN A 288 7.25 -3.98 -3.84
C GLN A 288 8.69 -3.81 -4.29
N TRP A 289 8.85 -3.56 -5.58
CA TRP A 289 10.13 -3.34 -6.22
C TRP A 289 9.99 -2.30 -7.32
N LEU A 290 10.78 -1.25 -7.24
CA LEU A 290 10.93 -0.29 -8.32
C LEU A 290 12.34 -0.40 -8.88
N GLU A 291 12.44 -0.75 -10.13
CA GLU A 291 13.69 -0.74 -10.86
C GLU A 291 13.61 0.30 -11.97
N PRO A 292 14.35 1.41 -11.83
CA PRO A 292 14.31 2.47 -12.82
C PRO A 292 14.59 1.92 -14.23
N LEU A 293 13.81 2.38 -15.21
CA LEU A 293 13.94 2.03 -16.63
C LEU A 293 13.62 0.57 -16.98
N SER A 294 13.24 -0.25 -16.03
CA SER A 294 13.13 -1.69 -16.24
C SER A 294 11.80 -2.25 -15.75
N ALA A 295 11.57 -2.21 -14.45
CA ALA A 295 10.41 -2.88 -13.84
C ALA A 295 9.89 -2.14 -12.63
N GLY A 296 8.57 -2.17 -12.45
CA GLY A 296 7.91 -1.81 -11.20
C GLY A 296 6.93 -2.90 -10.83
N CYS A 297 6.97 -3.32 -9.56
CA CYS A 297 6.12 -4.39 -9.06
C CYS A 297 5.61 -4.03 -7.66
N ASN A 298 4.32 -4.28 -7.44
CA ASN A 298 3.72 -4.24 -6.11
C ASN A 298 2.68 -5.37 -6.04
N ILE A 299 2.88 -6.32 -5.15
CA ILE A 299 2.02 -7.50 -4.99
C ILE A 299 1.70 -7.66 -3.51
N GLY A 300 0.41 -7.79 -3.18
CA GLY A 300 0.06 -7.98 -1.78
C GLY A 300 -1.43 -8.09 -1.50
N ASP A 301 -1.72 -8.52 -0.29
CA ASP A 301 -3.04 -8.86 0.20
C ASP A 301 -3.34 -8.29 1.58
N CYS A 302 -4.62 -8.25 1.91
CA CYS A 302 -5.15 -7.88 3.21
C CYS A 302 -5.49 -9.15 4.01
N TYR A 303 -5.09 -9.17 5.27
CA TYR A 303 -5.21 -10.33 6.16
C TYR A 303 -5.89 -9.97 7.47
N VAL A 304 -6.65 -10.89 8.02
CA VAL A 304 -7.05 -10.89 9.43
C VAL A 304 -6.41 -12.07 10.14
N VAL A 305 -5.83 -11.83 11.30
CA VAL A 305 -5.28 -12.88 12.17
C VAL A 305 -6.45 -13.60 12.85
N THR A 306 -6.53 -14.91 12.68
CA THR A 306 -7.53 -15.77 13.31
C THR A 306 -6.93 -16.50 14.50
N LYS A 307 -7.73 -17.24 15.23
CA LYS A 307 -7.29 -18.00 16.41
C LYS A 307 -6.13 -18.96 16.14
N GLU A 308 -6.06 -19.56 14.94
CA GLU A 308 -5.09 -20.60 14.60
C GLU A 308 -4.15 -20.24 13.44
N GLY A 309 -4.39 -19.09 12.80
CA GLY A 309 -3.64 -18.67 11.62
C GLY A 309 -4.13 -17.33 11.09
N PHE A 310 -4.61 -17.33 9.85
CA PHE A 310 -5.14 -16.13 9.22
C PHE A 310 -6.26 -16.45 8.21
N GLU A 311 -7.01 -15.41 7.88
CA GLU A 311 -7.85 -15.39 6.69
C GLU A 311 -7.31 -14.34 5.73
N ASN A 312 -7.09 -14.71 4.47
CA ASN A 312 -6.79 -13.78 3.40
C ASN A 312 -8.09 -13.16 2.90
N LEU A 313 -8.30 -11.87 3.18
CA LEU A 313 -9.50 -11.14 2.79
C LEU A 313 -9.55 -10.87 1.28
N SER A 314 -8.40 -10.88 0.62
CA SER A 314 -8.23 -10.63 -0.82
C SER A 314 -8.30 -11.91 -1.68
N ARG A 315 -8.64 -13.06 -1.10
CA ARG A 315 -8.63 -14.39 -1.74
C ARG A 315 -9.43 -14.51 -3.03
N HIS A 316 -10.39 -13.61 -3.27
CA HIS A 316 -11.23 -13.61 -4.47
C HIS A 316 -10.51 -13.09 -5.74
N THR A 317 -9.34 -12.51 -5.58
CA THR A 317 -8.47 -12.10 -6.68
C THR A 317 -7.11 -12.79 -6.51
N PRO A 318 -6.73 -13.73 -7.39
CA PRO A 318 -5.45 -14.43 -7.27
C PRO A 318 -4.27 -13.48 -7.14
N LEU A 319 -3.27 -13.88 -6.35
CA LEU A 319 -2.05 -13.11 -6.16
C LEU A 319 -1.15 -13.16 -7.41
N ASP A 320 -1.28 -14.22 -8.20
CA ASP A 320 -0.47 -14.41 -9.40
C ASP A 320 -0.76 -13.33 -10.46
N THR A 321 0.26 -12.95 -11.21
CA THR A 321 0.16 -11.95 -12.27
C THR A 321 -0.92 -12.31 -13.27
N HIS A 322 -1.86 -11.40 -13.51
CA HIS A 322 -2.86 -11.56 -14.56
C HIS A 322 -2.19 -11.38 -15.93
N ARG A 323 -2.34 -12.38 -16.80
CA ARG A 323 -1.69 -12.36 -18.13
C ARG A 323 -2.70 -12.17 -19.22
N ILE A 324 -2.42 -11.20 -20.08
CA ILE A 324 -3.24 -10.87 -21.23
C ILE A 324 -2.47 -11.29 -22.48
N THR A 325 -3.03 -12.19 -23.24
CA THR A 325 -2.47 -12.56 -24.55
C THR A 325 -2.65 -11.36 -25.47
N ALA A 326 -1.54 -10.82 -25.99
CA ALA A 326 -1.63 -9.86 -27.07
C ALA A 326 -2.22 -10.61 -28.27
N GLY A 327 -3.53 -10.42 -28.52
CA GLY A 327 -4.15 -10.97 -29.73
C GLY A 327 -3.44 -10.43 -30.96
N VAL A 328 -3.20 -11.30 -31.92
CA VAL A 328 -2.71 -10.99 -33.26
C VAL A 328 -3.73 -10.16 -34.01
#